data_07241043ad964b1fcffc66cdb023aa49
#
_entry.id   07241043ad964b1fcffc66cdb023aa49
#
_cell.length_a   1.000
_cell.length_b   1.000
_cell.length_c   1.000
_cell.angle_alpha   90.00
_cell.angle_beta   90.00
_cell.angle_gamma   90.00
#
_symmetry.space_group_name_H-M   'P 1'
#
loop_
_entity.id
_entity.type
_entity.pdbx_description
1 polymer ?
#
loop_
_entity_poly.entity_id
_entity_poly.type
_entity_poly.pdbx_seq_one_letter_code
_entity_poly.pdbx_strand_id
1 'polypeptide(L)'
;EYGRYDDLLALMGTTCEGKVLQLIKKQLAADFAALEAGESVSLLAKWLPSVNASNEDVIRQAKRIARAMGMNDAQYRKTLSALRTKISIIENNLREKDYTFDYSKQPSKAMFKYRKAFMRNDGDRYDEFMSRVAEGTEQLHTGTLTPYEMIKPFFGRGDISDQERKAIDATWKTQEDFTGGENALVVIDGSGSMYGGADPIPATVA
;
A
#
# COMPACT_ATOMS: atom_id res chain seq x y z
N GLU A 1 -4.25 0.35 -17.67
CA GLU A 1 -4.37 1.46 -16.71
C GLU A 1 -3.94 1.03 -15.31
N TYR A 2 -2.82 0.33 -15.23
CA TYR A 2 -2.32 -0.27 -13.99
C TYR A 2 -1.01 0.37 -13.48
N GLY A 3 -0.63 1.54 -14.00
CA GLY A 3 0.59 2.24 -13.61
C GLY A 3 0.44 3.02 -12.32
N ARG A 4 1.52 3.10 -11.53
CA ARG A 4 1.63 3.98 -10.36
C ARG A 4 2.66 5.07 -10.64
N TYR A 5 2.61 6.15 -9.87
CA TYR A 5 3.58 7.26 -10.05
C TYR A 5 5.01 6.87 -9.70
N ASP A 6 5.24 5.87 -8.85
CA ASP A 6 6.58 5.36 -8.55
C ASP A 6 7.19 4.59 -9.75
N ASP A 7 6.38 4.02 -10.65
CA ASP A 7 6.86 3.39 -11.87
C ASP A 7 7.58 4.39 -12.77
N LEU A 8 7.19 5.67 -12.75
CA LEU A 8 7.88 6.74 -13.46
C LEU A 8 9.31 6.95 -12.95
N LEU A 9 9.55 6.70 -11.66
CA LEU A 9 10.86 6.90 -11.05
C LEU A 9 11.91 5.89 -11.54
N ALA A 10 11.46 4.70 -11.96
CA ALA A 10 12.33 3.69 -12.57
C ALA A 10 12.91 4.15 -13.93
N LEU A 11 12.26 5.13 -14.59
CA LEU A 11 12.70 5.69 -15.85
C LEU A 11 13.66 6.89 -15.67
N MET A 12 13.92 7.31 -14.45
CA MET A 12 14.91 8.34 -14.16
C MET A 12 16.32 7.83 -14.48
N GLY A 13 17.13 8.67 -15.13
CA GLY A 13 18.45 8.27 -15.63
C GLY A 13 18.44 7.59 -16.99
N THR A 14 17.28 7.35 -17.60
CA THR A 14 17.13 6.82 -18.96
C THR A 14 16.87 7.93 -19.99
N THR A 15 16.78 7.58 -21.27
CA THR A 15 16.39 8.52 -22.34
C THR A 15 14.97 9.09 -22.17
N CYS A 16 14.13 8.46 -21.34
CA CYS A 16 12.77 8.89 -21.05
C CYS A 16 12.66 9.95 -19.94
N GLU A 17 13.74 10.22 -19.21
CA GLU A 17 13.74 11.10 -18.04
C GLU A 17 13.11 12.48 -18.31
N GLY A 18 13.43 13.10 -19.44
CA GLY A 18 12.86 14.40 -19.78
C GLY A 18 11.32 14.38 -19.85
N LYS A 19 10.74 13.32 -20.39
CA LYS A 19 9.29 13.11 -20.42
C LYS A 19 8.70 12.87 -19.03
N VAL A 20 9.40 12.08 -18.21
CA VAL A 20 9.01 11.81 -16.82
C VAL A 20 8.95 13.11 -16.01
N LEU A 21 9.99 13.94 -16.08
CA LEU A 21 10.06 15.22 -15.39
C LEU A 21 8.95 16.19 -15.85
N GLN A 22 8.62 16.20 -17.14
CA GLN A 22 7.48 16.98 -17.65
C GLN A 22 6.14 16.50 -17.10
N LEU A 23 5.91 15.18 -17.04
CA LEU A 23 4.72 14.59 -16.44
C LEU A 23 4.60 14.95 -14.96
N ILE A 24 5.66 14.78 -14.20
CA ILE A 24 5.70 15.14 -12.77
C ILE A 24 5.40 16.63 -12.60
N LYS A 25 6.00 17.49 -13.40
CA LYS A 25 5.77 18.95 -13.34
C LYS A 25 4.32 19.31 -13.62
N LYS A 26 3.74 18.73 -14.67
CA LYS A 26 2.33 18.96 -15.05
C LYS A 26 1.40 18.51 -13.93
N GLN A 27 1.61 17.33 -13.37
CA GLN A 27 0.76 16.79 -12.31
C GLN A 27 0.91 17.56 -11.00
N LEU A 28 2.14 17.94 -10.62
CA LEU A 28 2.34 18.79 -9.44
C LEU A 28 1.64 20.13 -9.56
N ALA A 29 1.66 20.75 -10.75
CA ALA A 29 0.95 22.01 -10.98
C ALA A 29 -0.57 21.83 -10.84
N ALA A 30 -1.12 20.72 -11.35
CA ALA A 30 -2.54 20.39 -11.20
C ALA A 30 -2.90 20.13 -9.72
N ASP A 31 -2.06 19.38 -9.00
CA ASP A 31 -2.27 19.08 -7.57
C ASP A 31 -2.21 20.35 -6.71
N PHE A 32 -1.37 21.32 -7.07
CA PHE A 32 -1.34 22.63 -6.41
C PHE A 32 -2.62 23.42 -6.63
N ALA A 33 -3.10 23.48 -7.87
CA ALA A 33 -4.34 24.16 -8.19
C ALA A 33 -5.52 23.52 -7.43
N ALA A 34 -5.57 22.19 -7.39
CA ALA A 34 -6.56 21.44 -6.62
C ALA A 34 -6.45 21.71 -5.11
N LEU A 35 -5.22 21.79 -4.57
CA LEU A 35 -4.99 22.12 -3.16
C LEU A 35 -5.53 23.52 -2.80
N GLU A 36 -5.28 24.51 -3.66
CA GLU A 36 -5.76 25.89 -3.47
C GLU A 36 -7.28 25.98 -3.60
N ALA A 37 -7.88 25.16 -4.48
CA ALA A 37 -9.33 25.07 -4.64
C ALA A 37 -10.02 24.25 -3.53
N GLY A 38 -9.25 23.63 -2.63
CA GLY A 38 -9.79 22.72 -1.60
C GLY A 38 -10.26 21.36 -2.13
N GLU A 39 -9.89 21.04 -3.36
CA GLU A 39 -10.22 19.79 -4.03
C GLU A 39 -9.26 18.65 -3.68
N SER A 40 -9.58 17.44 -4.14
CA SER A 40 -8.73 16.27 -3.95
C SER A 40 -7.47 16.33 -4.81
N VAL A 41 -6.33 15.94 -4.24
CA VAL A 41 -5.04 15.89 -4.94
C VAL A 41 -4.70 14.45 -5.34
N SER A 42 -3.84 14.30 -6.35
CA SER A 42 -3.40 12.99 -6.80
C SER A 42 -2.46 12.30 -5.79
N LEU A 43 -2.16 11.02 -6.05
CA LEU A 43 -1.19 10.26 -5.24
C LEU A 43 0.27 10.57 -5.59
N LEU A 44 0.57 11.50 -6.51
CA LEU A 44 1.93 11.78 -6.95
C LEU A 44 2.86 12.09 -5.76
N ALA A 45 2.45 13.01 -4.89
CA ALA A 45 3.28 13.43 -3.76
C ALA A 45 3.57 12.29 -2.76
N LYS A 46 2.72 11.26 -2.68
CA LYS A 46 2.96 10.05 -1.88
C LYS A 46 4.21 9.31 -2.35
N TRP A 47 4.37 9.21 -3.68
CA TRP A 47 5.40 8.38 -4.31
C TRP A 47 6.69 9.12 -4.62
N LEU A 48 6.66 10.46 -4.71
CA LEU A 48 7.87 11.24 -4.96
C LEU A 48 8.89 11.06 -3.83
N PRO A 49 10.20 10.91 -4.16
CA PRO A 49 11.25 10.71 -3.19
C PRO A 49 11.47 11.95 -2.32
N SER A 50 11.91 11.75 -1.08
CA SER A 50 12.18 12.83 -0.13
C SER A 50 13.66 13.23 -0.15
N VAL A 51 13.93 14.54 -0.04
CA VAL A 51 15.30 15.06 0.13
C VAL A 51 15.90 14.72 1.49
N ASN A 52 15.10 14.25 2.44
CA ASN A 52 15.50 13.83 3.78
C ASN A 52 15.42 12.29 3.96
N ALA A 53 15.49 11.53 2.88
CA ALA A 53 15.53 10.06 2.96
C ALA A 53 16.86 9.60 3.60
N SER A 54 16.89 8.36 4.10
CA SER A 54 18.11 7.75 4.63
C SER A 54 19.04 7.21 3.53
N ASN A 55 18.51 6.93 2.35
CA ASN A 55 19.26 6.40 1.21
C ASN A 55 19.72 7.55 0.30
N GLU A 56 21.03 7.59 0.01
CA GLU A 56 21.65 8.64 -0.80
C GLU A 56 21.16 8.68 -2.25
N ASP A 57 20.85 7.53 -2.85
CA ASP A 57 20.31 7.47 -4.22
C ASP A 57 18.93 8.12 -4.28
N VAL A 58 18.11 7.86 -3.27
CA VAL A 58 16.77 8.47 -3.12
C VAL A 58 16.91 9.99 -2.95
N ILE A 59 17.88 10.44 -2.14
CA ILE A 59 18.15 11.88 -1.97
C ILE A 59 18.60 12.51 -3.29
N ARG A 60 19.52 11.87 -4.04
CA ARG A 60 19.99 12.35 -5.34
C ARG A 60 18.83 12.48 -6.33
N GLN A 61 17.98 11.47 -6.39
CA GLN A 61 16.79 11.50 -7.24
C GLN A 61 15.82 12.62 -6.84
N ALA A 62 15.54 12.77 -5.55
CA ALA A 62 14.68 13.84 -5.03
C ALA A 62 15.20 15.23 -5.41
N LYS A 63 16.51 15.48 -5.22
CA LYS A 63 17.16 16.75 -5.57
C LYS A 63 17.16 17.01 -7.07
N ARG A 64 17.27 15.96 -7.89
CA ARG A 64 17.18 16.07 -9.36
C ARG A 64 15.77 16.48 -9.79
N ILE A 65 14.75 15.89 -9.20
CA ILE A 65 13.36 16.26 -9.44
C ILE A 65 13.11 17.70 -8.96
N ALA A 66 13.53 18.07 -7.74
CA ALA A 66 13.36 19.41 -7.20
C ALA A 66 13.95 20.48 -8.13
N ARG A 67 15.18 20.28 -8.62
CA ARG A 67 15.84 21.20 -9.58
C ARG A 67 15.05 21.32 -10.89
N ALA A 68 14.58 20.18 -11.43
CA ALA A 68 13.77 20.21 -12.65
C ALA A 68 12.44 20.96 -12.47
N MET A 69 11.91 21.01 -11.22
CA MET A 69 10.74 21.81 -10.87
C MET A 69 11.07 23.27 -10.57
N GLY A 70 12.36 23.67 -10.58
CA GLY A 70 12.81 25.01 -10.19
C GLY A 70 12.71 25.28 -8.70
N MET A 71 12.74 24.22 -7.87
CA MET A 71 12.62 24.31 -6.41
C MET A 71 13.97 24.02 -5.73
N ASN A 72 14.24 24.73 -4.65
CA ASN A 72 15.29 24.31 -3.72
C ASN A 72 14.75 23.19 -2.78
N ASP A 73 15.66 22.54 -2.03
CA ASP A 73 15.33 21.40 -1.16
C ASP A 73 14.23 21.74 -0.12
N ALA A 74 14.24 22.95 0.42
CA ALA A 74 13.27 23.41 1.41
C ALA A 74 11.88 23.64 0.79
N GLN A 75 11.84 24.24 -0.39
CA GLN A 75 10.59 24.44 -1.15
C GLN A 75 9.99 23.09 -1.54
N TYR A 76 10.80 22.20 -2.13
CA TYR A 76 10.35 20.87 -2.52
C TYR A 76 9.77 20.09 -1.33
N ARG A 77 10.45 20.09 -0.18
CA ARG A 77 9.98 19.44 1.04
C ARG A 77 8.64 20.01 1.52
N LYS A 78 8.51 21.35 1.59
CA LYS A 78 7.28 22.01 2.02
C LYS A 78 6.12 21.67 1.10
N THR A 79 6.36 21.70 -0.21
CA THR A 79 5.42 21.32 -1.26
C THR A 79 4.89 19.92 -1.07
N LEU A 80 5.79 18.92 -0.98
CA LEU A 80 5.35 17.54 -0.79
C LEU A 80 4.64 17.35 0.55
N SER A 81 5.05 18.04 1.59
CA SER A 81 4.39 17.96 2.90
C SER A 81 2.95 18.47 2.84
N ALA A 82 2.72 19.62 2.21
CA ALA A 82 1.39 20.20 2.05
C ALA A 82 0.46 19.27 1.25
N LEU A 83 0.93 18.76 0.11
CA LEU A 83 0.16 17.83 -0.71
C LEU A 83 -0.13 16.51 0.03
N ARG A 84 0.86 15.94 0.71
CA ARG A 84 0.71 14.69 1.48
C ARG A 84 -0.33 14.79 2.59
N THR A 85 -0.52 15.96 3.16
CA THR A 85 -1.57 16.19 4.18
C THR A 85 -2.98 16.10 3.59
N LYS A 86 -3.13 16.42 2.29
CA LYS A 86 -4.42 16.41 1.60
C LYS A 86 -4.72 15.11 0.86
N ILE A 87 -3.74 14.21 0.74
CA ILE A 87 -3.98 12.91 0.13
C ILE A 87 -4.90 12.08 1.03
N SER A 88 -6.04 11.66 0.48
CA SER A 88 -6.98 10.77 1.18
C SER A 88 -6.46 9.34 1.15
N ILE A 89 -5.59 9.02 2.10
CA ILE A 89 -5.04 7.69 2.31
C ILE A 89 -5.21 7.26 3.77
N ILE A 90 -5.34 5.96 3.95
CA ILE A 90 -5.58 5.35 5.26
C ILE A 90 -4.49 5.71 6.29
N GLU A 91 -3.25 5.92 5.87
CA GLU A 91 -2.13 6.33 6.74
C GLU A 91 -2.37 7.70 7.39
N ASN A 92 -3.03 8.63 6.71
CA ASN A 92 -3.40 9.92 7.28
C ASN A 92 -4.50 9.76 8.33
N ASN A 93 -5.54 8.97 8.02
CA ASN A 93 -6.59 8.66 8.99
C ASN A 93 -6.02 8.01 10.26
N LEU A 94 -5.13 7.03 10.12
CA LEU A 94 -4.46 6.37 11.24
C LEU A 94 -3.62 7.34 12.09
N ARG A 95 -2.90 8.27 11.45
CA ARG A 95 -2.11 9.29 12.13
C ARG A 95 -2.99 10.23 12.95
N GLU A 96 -4.14 10.61 12.42
CA GLU A 96 -5.10 11.51 13.04
C GLU A 96 -6.06 10.79 13.98
N LYS A 97 -5.96 9.45 14.07
CA LYS A 97 -6.87 8.57 14.83
C LYS A 97 -8.33 8.72 14.38
N ASP A 98 -8.51 9.04 13.10
CA ASP A 98 -9.82 9.11 12.48
C ASP A 98 -10.14 7.76 11.82
N TYR A 99 -11.10 7.04 12.39
CA TYR A 99 -11.57 5.74 11.90
C TYR A 99 -12.97 5.83 11.25
N THR A 100 -13.41 7.03 10.86
CA THR A 100 -14.75 7.24 10.26
C THR A 100 -14.82 6.77 8.79
N PHE A 101 -13.70 6.45 8.18
CA PHE A 101 -13.65 5.97 6.79
C PHE A 101 -14.36 4.62 6.63
N ASP A 102 -14.77 4.36 5.39
CA ASP A 102 -15.41 3.09 5.00
C ASP A 102 -14.35 2.02 4.75
N TYR A 103 -14.39 0.94 5.52
CA TYR A 103 -13.47 -0.20 5.40
C TYR A 103 -13.57 -0.89 4.04
N SER A 104 -14.79 -1.01 3.46
CA SER A 104 -15.00 -1.69 2.18
C SER A 104 -14.31 -0.99 1.00
N LYS A 105 -14.06 0.31 1.12
CA LYS A 105 -13.40 1.12 0.08
C LYS A 105 -11.88 1.17 0.20
N GLN A 106 -11.31 0.54 1.22
CA GLN A 106 -9.88 0.60 1.44
C GLN A 106 -9.13 -0.45 0.61
N PRO A 107 -7.89 -0.13 0.16
CA PRO A 107 -7.06 -1.11 -0.56
C PRO A 107 -6.73 -2.32 0.32
N SER A 108 -6.83 -3.53 -0.25
CA SER A 108 -6.63 -4.80 0.45
C SER A 108 -5.30 -4.90 1.22
N LYS A 109 -4.19 -4.47 0.61
CA LYS A 109 -2.88 -4.47 1.29
C LYS A 109 -2.83 -3.52 2.48
N ALA A 110 -3.50 -2.37 2.41
CA ALA A 110 -3.58 -1.44 3.52
C ALA A 110 -4.46 -2.00 4.64
N MET A 111 -5.62 -2.59 4.30
CA MET A 111 -6.48 -3.27 5.26
C MET A 111 -5.74 -4.38 6.01
N PHE A 112 -5.04 -5.24 5.29
CA PHE A 112 -4.28 -6.32 5.90
C PHE A 112 -3.11 -5.82 6.74
N LYS A 113 -2.34 -4.85 6.24
CA LYS A 113 -1.18 -4.26 6.91
C LYS A 113 -1.54 -3.61 8.24
N TYR A 114 -2.66 -2.88 8.28
CA TYR A 114 -3.05 -2.07 9.44
C TYR A 114 -4.11 -2.74 10.32
N ARG A 115 -4.49 -4.00 10.06
CA ARG A 115 -5.50 -4.75 10.82
C ARG A 115 -5.31 -4.69 12.34
N LYS A 116 -4.06 -4.81 12.84
CA LYS A 116 -3.76 -4.70 14.29
C LYS A 116 -4.04 -3.30 14.84
N ALA A 117 -3.90 -2.26 14.04
CA ALA A 117 -4.24 -0.90 14.45
C ALA A 117 -5.75 -0.72 14.53
N PHE A 118 -6.50 -1.30 13.59
CA PHE A 118 -7.98 -1.28 13.61
C PHE A 118 -8.51 -2.03 14.82
N MET A 119 -8.07 -3.27 15.06
CA MET A 119 -8.45 -4.05 16.24
C MET A 119 -8.21 -3.32 17.55
N ARG A 120 -7.10 -2.58 17.65
CA ARG A 120 -6.73 -1.87 18.87
C ARG A 120 -7.49 -0.57 19.09
N ASN A 121 -7.79 0.18 18.02
CA ASN A 121 -8.28 1.54 18.11
C ASN A 121 -9.74 1.71 17.66
N ASP A 122 -10.29 0.75 16.91
CA ASP A 122 -11.67 0.75 16.37
C ASP A 122 -12.22 -0.70 16.35
N GLY A 123 -11.95 -1.46 17.41
CA GLY A 123 -12.14 -2.91 17.46
C GLY A 123 -13.58 -3.34 17.13
N ASP A 124 -14.57 -2.74 17.78
CA ASP A 124 -15.97 -3.13 17.62
C ASP A 124 -16.44 -2.96 16.17
N ARG A 125 -16.16 -1.80 15.57
CA ARG A 125 -16.56 -1.48 14.20
C ARG A 125 -15.79 -2.33 13.16
N TYR A 126 -14.51 -2.58 13.43
CA TYR A 126 -13.70 -3.47 12.58
C TYR A 126 -14.19 -4.93 12.67
N ASP A 127 -14.51 -5.44 13.86
CA ASP A 127 -15.06 -6.78 14.08
C ASP A 127 -16.43 -6.95 13.39
N GLU A 128 -17.29 -5.95 13.52
CA GLU A 128 -18.59 -5.96 12.83
C GLU A 128 -18.40 -6.01 11.30
N PHE A 129 -17.48 -5.21 10.74
CA PHE A 129 -17.14 -5.24 9.33
C PHE A 129 -16.64 -6.62 8.90
N MET A 130 -15.67 -7.20 9.64
CA MET A 130 -15.11 -8.52 9.30
C MET A 130 -16.11 -9.64 9.45
N SER A 131 -17.08 -9.52 10.36
CA SER A 131 -18.20 -10.47 10.48
C SER A 131 -19.11 -10.43 9.25
N ARG A 132 -19.47 -9.23 8.77
CA ARG A 132 -20.22 -9.07 7.51
C ARG A 132 -19.47 -9.60 6.30
N VAL A 133 -18.14 -9.43 6.25
CA VAL A 133 -17.30 -10.04 5.21
C VAL A 133 -17.35 -11.56 5.27
N ALA A 134 -17.27 -12.16 6.47
CA ALA A 134 -17.35 -13.62 6.64
C ALA A 134 -18.70 -14.20 6.25
N GLU A 135 -19.79 -13.43 6.42
CA GLU A 135 -21.15 -13.76 6.03
C GLU A 135 -21.43 -13.51 4.54
N GLY A 136 -20.50 -12.88 3.82
CA GLY A 136 -20.65 -12.53 2.40
C GLY A 136 -21.61 -11.35 2.15
N THR A 137 -21.99 -10.60 3.20
CA THR A 137 -22.87 -9.43 3.10
C THR A 137 -22.10 -8.13 2.87
N GLU A 138 -20.79 -8.16 3.04
CA GLU A 138 -19.87 -7.04 2.78
C GLU A 138 -18.69 -7.51 1.92
N GLN A 139 -18.15 -6.63 1.10
CA GLN A 139 -17.05 -6.94 0.20
C GLN A 139 -15.71 -6.47 0.76
N LEU A 140 -14.74 -7.37 0.80
CA LEU A 140 -13.34 -7.04 1.03
C LEU A 140 -12.55 -7.25 -0.26
N HIS A 141 -11.89 -6.20 -0.75
CA HIS A 141 -11.04 -6.32 -1.92
C HIS A 141 -9.75 -7.04 -1.55
N THR A 142 -9.51 -8.22 -2.13
CA THR A 142 -8.33 -9.06 -1.84
C THR A 142 -7.43 -9.31 -3.05
N GLY A 143 -7.82 -8.86 -4.23
CA GLY A 143 -7.14 -9.15 -5.50
C GLY A 143 -5.65 -8.76 -5.61
N THR A 144 -5.11 -7.97 -4.66
CA THR A 144 -3.68 -7.65 -4.60
C THR A 144 -2.96 -8.31 -3.43
N LEU A 145 -3.68 -9.05 -2.56
CA LEU A 145 -3.08 -9.86 -1.51
C LEU A 145 -2.72 -11.25 -2.05
N THR A 146 -1.53 -11.71 -1.72
CA THR A 146 -1.13 -13.08 -2.03
C THR A 146 -1.44 -14.00 -0.85
N PRO A 147 -1.73 -15.30 -1.09
CA PRO A 147 -1.88 -16.29 -0.03
C PRO A 147 -0.72 -16.28 0.96
N TYR A 148 0.50 -16.14 0.47
CA TYR A 148 1.71 -16.00 1.26
C TYR A 148 1.64 -14.84 2.29
N GLU A 149 1.17 -13.66 1.88
CA GLU A 149 1.05 -12.50 2.80
C GLU A 149 0.08 -12.79 3.95
N MET A 150 -0.99 -13.55 3.69
CA MET A 150 -2.01 -13.88 4.70
C MET A 150 -1.57 -14.92 5.69
N ILE A 151 -0.78 -15.91 5.29
CA ILE A 151 -0.29 -16.95 6.21
C ILE A 151 0.99 -16.55 6.95
N LYS A 152 1.75 -15.56 6.43
CA LYS A 152 2.98 -15.06 7.05
C LYS A 152 2.85 -14.77 8.55
N PRO A 153 1.79 -14.14 9.08
CA PRO A 153 1.65 -13.90 10.50
C PRO A 153 1.72 -15.14 11.39
N PHE A 154 1.31 -16.32 10.90
CA PHE A 154 1.31 -17.58 11.64
C PHE A 154 2.72 -18.16 11.85
N PHE A 155 3.70 -17.73 11.08
CA PHE A 155 5.10 -18.14 11.20
C PHE A 155 5.97 -17.15 11.98
N GLY A 156 5.36 -16.06 12.49
CA GLY A 156 6.02 -15.10 13.36
C GLY A 156 6.23 -15.64 14.77
N ARG A 157 7.09 -14.95 15.56
CA ARG A 157 7.40 -15.32 16.95
C ARG A 157 6.33 -14.90 17.97
N GLY A 158 5.23 -14.32 17.54
CA GLY A 158 4.17 -13.83 18.42
C GLY A 158 2.89 -14.65 18.29
N ASP A 159 2.12 -14.73 19.38
CA ASP A 159 0.80 -15.33 19.33
C ASP A 159 -0.15 -14.45 18.51
N ILE A 160 -0.98 -15.09 17.72
CA ILE A 160 -2.05 -14.45 16.97
C ILE A 160 -3.31 -14.52 17.82
N SER A 161 -3.92 -13.37 18.11
CA SER A 161 -5.19 -13.32 18.84
C SER A 161 -6.31 -14.00 18.05
N ASP A 162 -7.36 -14.46 18.74
CA ASP A 162 -8.54 -15.05 18.08
C ASP A 162 -9.22 -14.05 17.13
N GLN A 163 -9.25 -12.77 17.49
CA GLN A 163 -9.76 -11.70 16.64
C GLN A 163 -8.94 -11.56 15.36
N GLU A 164 -7.60 -11.55 15.47
CA GLU A 164 -6.71 -11.49 14.31
C GLU A 164 -6.85 -12.73 13.43
N ARG A 165 -6.99 -13.91 14.03
CA ARG A 165 -7.22 -15.17 13.32
C ARG A 165 -8.51 -15.13 12.51
N LYS A 166 -9.62 -14.71 13.14
CA LYS A 166 -10.91 -14.56 12.46
C LYS A 166 -10.85 -13.57 11.29
N ALA A 167 -10.15 -12.46 11.45
CA ALA A 167 -9.98 -11.48 10.39
C ALA A 167 -9.16 -12.03 9.21
N ILE A 168 -8.11 -12.81 9.48
CA ILE A 168 -7.32 -13.48 8.43
C ILE A 168 -8.16 -14.54 7.72
N ASP A 169 -8.92 -15.35 8.45
CA ASP A 169 -9.81 -16.39 7.88
C ASP A 169 -10.89 -15.78 6.98
N ALA A 170 -11.52 -14.68 7.42
CA ALA A 170 -12.49 -13.96 6.60
C ALA A 170 -11.83 -13.41 5.32
N THR A 171 -10.63 -12.84 5.43
CA THR A 171 -9.86 -12.34 4.28
C THR A 171 -9.49 -13.49 3.32
N TRP A 172 -9.08 -14.64 3.85
CA TRP A 172 -8.75 -15.82 3.05
C TRP A 172 -9.96 -16.31 2.23
N LYS A 173 -11.13 -16.38 2.83
CA LYS A 173 -12.37 -16.82 2.17
C LYS A 173 -12.83 -15.90 1.03
N THR A 174 -12.35 -14.65 0.99
CA THR A 174 -12.66 -13.71 -0.10
C THR A 174 -11.66 -13.77 -1.26
N GLN A 175 -10.64 -14.65 -1.19
CA GLN A 175 -9.72 -14.88 -2.32
C GLN A 175 -10.45 -15.52 -3.49
N GLU A 176 -10.04 -15.16 -4.70
CA GLU A 176 -10.54 -15.77 -5.91
C GLU A 176 -10.10 -17.23 -6.01
N ASP A 177 -11.03 -18.12 -6.28
CA ASP A 177 -10.73 -19.51 -6.56
C ASP A 177 -10.40 -19.68 -8.05
N PHE A 178 -9.13 -19.90 -8.35
CA PHE A 178 -8.64 -20.09 -9.72
C PHE A 178 -8.77 -21.56 -10.20
N THR A 179 -9.18 -22.48 -9.34
CA THR A 179 -9.29 -23.91 -9.71
C THR A 179 -10.49 -24.21 -10.59
N GLY A 180 -11.50 -23.34 -10.56
CA GLY A 180 -12.72 -23.49 -11.37
C GLY A 180 -13.52 -24.77 -11.07
N GLY A 181 -13.22 -25.47 -9.97
CA GLY A 181 -13.82 -26.75 -9.61
C GLY A 181 -13.30 -27.94 -10.45
N GLU A 182 -12.26 -27.77 -11.23
CA GLU A 182 -11.64 -28.85 -12.01
C GLU A 182 -10.69 -29.70 -11.16
N ASN A 183 -10.47 -30.96 -11.60
CA ASN A 183 -9.46 -31.80 -10.96
C ASN A 183 -8.07 -31.22 -11.24
N ALA A 184 -7.35 -30.86 -10.18
CA ALA A 184 -6.02 -30.30 -10.28
C ALA A 184 -5.00 -31.15 -9.52
N LEU A 185 -3.78 -31.24 -10.06
CA LEU A 185 -2.63 -31.80 -9.36
C LEU A 185 -1.81 -30.65 -8.76
N VAL A 186 -1.66 -30.68 -7.44
CA VAL A 186 -0.80 -29.70 -6.75
C VAL A 186 0.65 -30.18 -6.79
N VAL A 187 1.53 -29.36 -7.39
CA VAL A 187 2.98 -29.57 -7.39
C VAL A 187 3.61 -28.58 -6.44
N ILE A 188 4.17 -29.11 -5.34
CA ILE A 188 4.76 -28.31 -4.27
C ILE A 188 6.27 -28.27 -4.43
N ASP A 189 6.86 -27.08 -4.51
CA ASP A 189 8.31 -26.88 -4.46
C ASP A 189 8.78 -26.90 -3.00
N GLY A 190 9.33 -28.04 -2.55
CA GLY A 190 9.92 -28.24 -1.23
C GLY A 190 11.44 -28.07 -1.21
N SER A 191 12.05 -27.39 -2.18
CA SER A 191 13.50 -27.16 -2.22
C SER A 191 13.97 -26.27 -1.05
N GLY A 192 15.26 -26.42 -0.67
CA GLY A 192 15.83 -25.69 0.45
C GLY A 192 15.76 -24.16 0.32
N SER A 193 15.73 -23.63 -0.91
CA SER A 193 15.59 -22.20 -1.16
C SER A 193 14.23 -21.64 -0.71
N MET A 194 13.19 -22.48 -0.66
CA MET A 194 11.85 -22.08 -0.20
C MET A 194 11.81 -21.89 1.33
N TYR A 195 12.77 -22.41 2.06
CA TYR A 195 12.87 -22.35 3.52
C TYR A 195 14.02 -21.45 4.00
N GLY A 196 14.85 -20.96 3.08
CA GLY A 196 16.00 -20.12 3.40
C GLY A 196 15.70 -18.63 3.32
N GLY A 197 16.49 -17.84 4.06
CA GLY A 197 16.44 -16.39 4.01
C GLY A 197 16.10 -15.74 5.35
N ALA A 198 16.07 -14.40 5.35
CA ALA A 198 15.79 -13.61 6.55
C ALA A 198 14.33 -13.73 7.02
N ASP A 199 13.47 -14.28 6.19
CA ASP A 199 12.03 -14.40 6.44
C ASP A 199 11.55 -15.78 5.94
N PRO A 200 11.89 -16.86 6.67
CA PRO A 200 11.64 -18.22 6.26
C PRO A 200 10.15 -18.54 6.40
N ILE A 201 9.37 -18.23 5.39
CA ILE A 201 8.00 -18.72 5.30
C ILE A 201 7.94 -19.64 4.10
N PRO A 202 7.54 -20.88 4.33
CA PRO A 202 7.35 -21.79 3.23
C PRO A 202 6.27 -21.27 2.29
N ALA A 203 6.66 -20.70 1.16
CA ALA A 203 5.72 -20.38 0.08
C ALA A 203 4.95 -21.64 -0.36
N THR A 204 5.54 -22.81 -0.11
CA THR A 204 4.92 -24.12 -0.28
C THR A 204 3.70 -24.35 0.61
N VAL A 205 3.56 -23.64 1.74
CA VAL A 205 2.39 -23.72 2.61
C VAL A 205 1.25 -22.85 2.08
N ALA A 206 1.59 -21.80 1.36
CA ALA A 206 0.60 -20.93 0.70
C ALA A 206 0.05 -21.59 -0.56
#